data_27971992eeda42f2a3e3a6b2e9bde19f
#
_entry.id   27971992eeda42f2a3e3a6b2e9bde19f
#
_cell.length_a   1.000
_cell.length_b   1.000
_cell.length_c   1.000
_cell.angle_alpha   90.00
_cell.angle_beta   90.00
_cell.angle_gamma   90.00
#
_symmetry.space_group_name_H-M   'P 1'
#
loop_
_entity.id
_entity.type
_entity.pdbx_description
1 polymer ?
#
loop_
_entity_poly.entity_id
_entity_poly.type
_entity_poly.pdbx_seq_one_letter_code
_entity_poly.pdbx_strand_id
1 'polypeptide(L)'
;MPTFSALATAAYCPRQLYYRRRDPPDGTPAAAERAYDLSTHYPELVVASDTALRTFDLAVSPATYRRRLRALRERDCWQTLTDPPESDALVEGRDCRGRVQKVGYDPLRPVLVSPGDPADSGVWEPQRVRAVAAALALAWRERTPVESALVEYPRHGVVREVRLTAGNRALYRRTLRAVEGLDGPPPRLRDTARCGSCDYRAECGTKTRSLRSLL
;
A
#
# COMPACT_ATOMS: atom_id res chain seq x y z
N MET A 1 15.96 3.17 -10.91
CA MET A 1 15.22 3.80 -9.80
C MET A 1 14.04 2.87 -9.42
N PRO A 2 13.93 2.42 -8.16
CA PRO A 2 12.88 1.50 -7.72
C PRO A 2 11.49 2.15 -7.70
N THR A 3 10.47 1.32 -7.88
CA THR A 3 9.08 1.76 -7.75
C THR A 3 8.60 1.68 -6.30
N PHE A 4 7.56 2.45 -5.94
CA PHE A 4 6.92 2.36 -4.61
C PHE A 4 6.46 0.93 -4.31
N SER A 5 5.94 0.21 -5.32
CA SER A 5 5.52 -1.19 -5.18
C SER A 5 6.70 -2.13 -4.98
N ALA A 6 7.84 -1.90 -5.65
CA ALA A 6 9.05 -2.69 -5.43
C ALA A 6 9.58 -2.52 -4.00
N LEU A 7 9.57 -1.29 -3.47
CA LEU A 7 9.94 -1.02 -2.08
C LEU A 7 8.99 -1.71 -1.10
N ALA A 8 7.67 -1.66 -1.35
CA ALA A 8 6.69 -2.37 -0.53
C ALA A 8 6.90 -3.89 -0.57
N THR A 9 7.16 -4.46 -1.76
CA THR A 9 7.45 -5.89 -1.91
C THR A 9 8.73 -6.28 -1.17
N ALA A 10 9.78 -5.45 -1.23
CA ALA A 10 11.01 -5.71 -0.49
C ALA A 10 10.83 -5.65 1.03
N ALA A 11 10.01 -4.70 1.52
CA ALA A 11 9.67 -4.61 2.93
C ALA A 11 8.85 -5.82 3.42
N TYR A 12 8.03 -6.41 2.55
CA TYR A 12 7.34 -7.66 2.84
C TYR A 12 8.30 -8.85 2.83
N CYS A 13 9.04 -9.01 1.73
CA CYS A 13 10.06 -10.06 1.56
C CYS A 13 11.03 -9.68 0.43
N PRO A 14 12.32 -9.38 0.72
CA PRO A 14 13.30 -9.06 -0.32
C PRO A 14 13.47 -10.17 -1.36
N ARG A 15 13.32 -11.45 -0.93
CA ARG A 15 13.40 -12.60 -1.82
C ARG A 15 12.20 -12.69 -2.79
N GLN A 16 11.00 -12.28 -2.35
CA GLN A 16 9.84 -12.14 -3.24
C GLN A 16 10.10 -11.09 -4.32
N LEU A 17 10.71 -9.94 -3.97
CA LEU A 17 11.08 -8.93 -4.95
C LEU A 17 12.06 -9.48 -5.99
N TYR A 18 13.04 -10.27 -5.57
CA TYR A 18 14.00 -10.90 -6.50
C TYR A 18 13.27 -11.75 -7.56
N TYR A 19 12.35 -12.62 -7.16
CA TYR A 19 11.59 -13.44 -8.11
C TYR A 19 10.64 -12.60 -8.96
N ARG A 20 9.95 -11.64 -8.36
CA ARG A 20 9.04 -10.73 -9.08
C ARG A 20 9.72 -9.87 -10.15
N ARG A 21 11.01 -9.56 -10.00
CA ARG A 21 11.79 -8.88 -11.04
C ARG A 21 12.10 -9.79 -12.24
N ARG A 22 12.18 -11.10 -12.03
CA ARG A 22 12.46 -12.10 -13.07
C ARG A 22 11.19 -12.53 -13.79
N ASP A 23 10.11 -12.62 -13.05
CA ASP A 23 8.79 -13.03 -13.52
C ASP A 23 7.75 -12.04 -12.96
N PRO A 24 7.61 -10.87 -13.63
CA PRO A 24 6.67 -9.86 -13.19
C PRO A 24 5.23 -10.32 -13.42
N PRO A 25 4.31 -10.10 -12.47
CA PRO A 25 2.90 -10.39 -12.67
C PRO A 25 2.33 -9.48 -13.76
N ASP A 26 1.39 -10.02 -14.54
CA ASP A 26 0.69 -9.27 -15.57
C ASP A 26 -0.26 -8.23 -14.97
N GLY A 27 -0.14 -6.98 -15.43
CA GLY A 27 -1.09 -5.90 -15.17
C GLY A 27 -1.24 -5.49 -13.70
N THR A 28 -2.28 -4.71 -13.45
CA THR A 28 -2.72 -4.34 -12.09
C THR A 28 -3.63 -5.44 -11.55
N PRO A 29 -3.42 -5.91 -10.31
CA PRO A 29 -4.32 -6.89 -9.72
C PRO A 29 -5.77 -6.36 -9.66
N ALA A 30 -6.74 -7.15 -10.12
CA ALA A 30 -8.16 -6.77 -10.12
C ALA A 30 -8.69 -6.30 -8.75
N ALA A 31 -8.13 -6.84 -7.66
CA ALA A 31 -8.47 -6.37 -6.31
C ALA A 31 -8.03 -4.92 -6.06
N ALA A 32 -6.91 -4.48 -6.64
CA ALA A 32 -6.45 -3.10 -6.51
C ALA A 32 -7.32 -2.14 -7.34
N GLU A 33 -7.75 -2.55 -8.52
CA GLU A 33 -8.68 -1.78 -9.37
C GLU A 33 -10.02 -1.61 -8.68
N ARG A 34 -10.63 -2.69 -8.16
CA ARG A 34 -11.89 -2.60 -7.41
C ARG A 34 -11.78 -1.75 -6.15
N ALA A 35 -10.66 -1.83 -5.44
CA ALA A 35 -10.45 -0.98 -4.26
C ALA A 35 -10.32 0.49 -4.64
N TYR A 36 -9.64 0.79 -5.74
CA TYR A 36 -9.53 2.15 -6.24
C TYR A 36 -10.91 2.68 -6.67
N ASP A 37 -11.64 1.93 -7.47
CA ASP A 37 -13.00 2.27 -7.89
C ASP A 37 -13.90 2.56 -6.69
N LEU A 38 -13.93 1.67 -5.69
CA LEU A 38 -14.70 1.88 -4.47
C LEU A 38 -14.30 3.17 -3.73
N SER A 39 -13.03 3.58 -3.79
CA SER A 39 -12.53 4.79 -3.12
C SER A 39 -13.01 6.09 -3.78
N THR A 40 -13.53 6.04 -4.98
CA THR A 40 -14.09 7.21 -5.70
C THR A 40 -15.56 7.45 -5.40
N HIS A 41 -16.24 6.50 -4.76
CA HIS A 41 -17.70 6.53 -4.51
C HIS A 41 -18.08 6.91 -3.06
N TYR A 42 -17.16 7.41 -2.25
CA TYR A 42 -17.47 7.73 -0.85
C TYR A 42 -18.63 8.71 -0.63
N PRO A 43 -18.83 9.77 -1.46
CA PRO A 43 -19.95 10.67 -1.31
C PRO A 43 -21.32 9.98 -1.44
N GLU A 44 -21.44 9.05 -2.38
CA GLU A 44 -22.65 8.26 -2.60
C GLU A 44 -22.83 7.20 -1.51
N LEU A 45 -21.72 6.53 -1.14
CA LEU A 45 -21.76 5.43 -0.18
C LEU A 45 -22.10 5.87 1.25
N VAL A 46 -21.73 7.09 1.65
CA VAL A 46 -22.01 7.61 2.99
C VAL A 46 -23.53 7.82 3.22
N VAL A 47 -24.31 8.04 2.14
CA VAL A 47 -25.76 8.23 2.17
C VAL A 47 -26.56 7.02 1.67
N ALA A 48 -25.88 6.01 1.14
CA ALA A 48 -26.50 4.82 0.56
C ALA A 48 -27.30 4.01 1.59
N SER A 49 -28.36 3.33 1.15
CA SER A 49 -29.12 2.38 1.97
C SER A 49 -28.29 1.11 2.26
N ASP A 50 -28.69 0.33 3.27
CA ASP A 50 -28.04 -0.95 3.57
C ASP A 50 -28.14 -1.92 2.38
N THR A 51 -29.26 -1.91 1.66
CA THR A 51 -29.45 -2.75 0.48
C THR A 51 -28.48 -2.37 -0.63
N ALA A 52 -28.31 -1.08 -0.90
CA ALA A 52 -27.33 -0.59 -1.87
C ALA A 52 -25.90 -0.92 -1.45
N LEU A 53 -25.54 -0.75 -0.17
CA LEU A 53 -24.20 -1.07 0.33
C LEU A 53 -23.84 -2.57 0.20
N ARG A 54 -24.83 -3.49 0.22
CA ARG A 54 -24.59 -4.92 0.03
C ARG A 54 -24.20 -5.31 -1.38
N THR A 55 -24.38 -4.44 -2.36
CA THR A 55 -23.94 -4.70 -3.75
C THR A 55 -22.46 -4.44 -3.95
N PHE A 56 -21.80 -3.77 -3.01
CA PHE A 56 -20.36 -3.51 -3.06
C PHE A 56 -19.56 -4.57 -2.30
N ASP A 57 -18.33 -4.81 -2.73
CA ASP A 57 -17.37 -5.72 -2.06
C ASP A 57 -16.83 -5.09 -0.78
N LEU A 58 -17.66 -5.01 0.25
CA LEU A 58 -17.31 -4.49 1.56
C LEU A 58 -16.81 -5.61 2.48
N ALA A 59 -15.76 -5.34 3.23
CA ALA A 59 -15.19 -6.27 4.20
C ALA A 59 -15.87 -6.20 5.59
N VAL A 60 -16.83 -5.28 5.77
CA VAL A 60 -17.55 -5.07 7.02
C VAL A 60 -19.05 -4.91 6.75
N SER A 61 -19.88 -5.03 7.79
CA SER A 61 -21.33 -4.84 7.63
C SER A 61 -21.67 -3.42 7.13
N PRO A 62 -22.77 -3.26 6.36
CA PRO A 62 -23.22 -1.96 5.87
C PRO A 62 -23.34 -0.89 6.98
N ALA A 63 -23.89 -1.25 8.14
CA ALA A 63 -24.01 -0.35 9.28
C ALA A 63 -22.65 0.12 9.81
N THR A 64 -21.67 -0.79 9.91
CA THR A 64 -20.31 -0.47 10.33
C THR A 64 -19.61 0.40 9.30
N TYR A 65 -19.76 0.09 8.00
CA TYR A 65 -19.19 0.83 6.91
C TYR A 65 -19.69 2.29 6.91
N ARG A 66 -21.00 2.48 6.93
CA ARG A 66 -21.62 3.81 6.97
C ARG A 66 -21.18 4.62 8.18
N ARG A 67 -21.13 4.01 9.38
CA ARG A 67 -20.62 4.67 10.58
C ARG A 67 -19.20 5.16 10.39
N ARG A 68 -18.32 4.34 9.79
CA ARG A 68 -16.92 4.69 9.53
C ARG A 68 -16.81 5.82 8.49
N LEU A 69 -17.58 5.77 7.40
CA LEU A 69 -17.59 6.84 6.40
C LEU A 69 -18.10 8.16 6.98
N ARG A 70 -19.14 8.13 7.82
CA ARG A 70 -19.60 9.33 8.52
C ARG A 70 -18.52 9.94 9.41
N ALA A 71 -17.83 9.12 10.17
CA ALA A 71 -16.70 9.58 10.98
C ALA A 71 -15.52 10.09 10.11
N LEU A 72 -15.30 9.49 8.93
CA LEU A 72 -14.28 9.93 8.00
C LEU A 72 -14.65 11.28 7.34
N ARG A 73 -15.93 11.53 7.10
CA ARG A 73 -16.44 12.78 6.56
C ARG A 73 -16.14 13.99 7.44
N GLU A 74 -16.04 13.80 8.74
CA GLU A 74 -15.72 14.87 9.71
C GLU A 74 -14.21 15.15 9.80
N ARG A 75 -13.36 14.40 9.07
CA ARG A 75 -11.92 14.59 9.09
C ARG A 75 -11.48 15.58 8.01
N ASP A 76 -10.38 16.28 8.29
CA ASP A 76 -9.70 17.22 7.38
C ASP A 76 -9.32 16.62 6.01
N CYS A 77 -9.14 15.28 5.97
CA CYS A 77 -8.79 14.59 4.74
C CYS A 77 -9.98 14.32 3.80
N TRP A 78 -11.22 14.54 4.20
CA TRP A 78 -12.40 14.14 3.41
C TRP A 78 -12.39 14.72 2.01
N GLN A 79 -12.12 16.02 1.88
CA GLN A 79 -12.04 16.68 0.57
C GLN A 79 -10.99 16.02 -0.33
N THR A 80 -9.78 15.76 0.21
CA THR A 80 -8.71 15.05 -0.54
C THR A 80 -9.13 13.65 -0.98
N LEU A 81 -9.98 12.96 -0.20
CA LEU A 81 -10.42 11.60 -0.53
C LEU A 81 -11.51 11.56 -1.60
N THR A 82 -12.39 12.58 -1.64
CA THR A 82 -13.60 12.59 -2.48
C THR A 82 -13.49 13.46 -3.73
N ASP A 83 -12.71 14.52 -3.65
CA ASP A 83 -12.48 15.47 -4.74
C ASP A 83 -11.01 15.94 -4.74
N PRO A 84 -10.08 15.02 -5.00
CA PRO A 84 -8.65 15.34 -5.00
C PRO A 84 -8.30 16.25 -6.18
N PRO A 85 -7.47 17.30 -5.97
CA PRO A 85 -6.98 18.14 -7.06
C PRO A 85 -6.19 17.38 -8.14
N GLU A 86 -5.58 16.26 -7.79
CA GLU A 86 -4.85 15.39 -8.71
C GLU A 86 -5.12 13.92 -8.37
N SER A 87 -5.47 13.12 -9.38
CA SER A 87 -5.76 11.68 -9.27
C SER A 87 -4.84 10.86 -10.16
N ASP A 88 -4.55 9.61 -9.74
CA ASP A 88 -3.72 8.64 -10.45
C ASP A 88 -2.37 9.21 -10.94
N ALA A 89 -1.75 10.03 -10.10
CA ALA A 89 -0.54 10.75 -10.41
C ALA A 89 0.70 9.86 -10.47
N LEU A 90 1.49 9.97 -11.52
CA LEU A 90 2.85 9.44 -11.54
C LEU A 90 3.78 10.43 -10.83
N VAL A 91 4.28 10.04 -9.68
CA VAL A 91 5.18 10.85 -8.87
C VAL A 91 6.60 10.30 -8.95
N GLU A 92 7.51 11.14 -9.41
CA GLU A 92 8.94 10.84 -9.50
C GLU A 92 9.70 11.69 -8.48
N GLY A 93 10.43 11.01 -7.60
CA GLY A 93 11.27 11.61 -6.59
C GLY A 93 12.75 11.46 -6.91
N ARG A 94 13.59 11.84 -5.96
CA ARG A 94 15.03 11.68 -6.06
C ARG A 94 15.46 10.22 -6.17
N ASP A 95 14.89 9.35 -5.36
CA ASP A 95 15.40 7.99 -5.14
C ASP A 95 14.39 6.89 -5.55
N CYS A 96 13.14 7.26 -5.81
CA CYS A 96 12.07 6.32 -6.15
C CYS A 96 10.94 7.01 -6.92
N ARG A 97 10.11 6.20 -7.59
CA ARG A 97 8.94 6.67 -8.35
C ARG A 97 7.75 5.74 -8.20
N GLY A 98 6.57 6.22 -8.54
CA GLY A 98 5.38 5.37 -8.60
C GLY A 98 4.09 6.17 -8.67
N ARG A 99 2.96 5.45 -8.74
CA ARG A 99 1.64 6.07 -8.75
C ARG A 99 1.11 6.29 -7.35
N VAL A 100 0.51 7.44 -7.14
CA VAL A 100 -0.35 7.76 -6.00
C VAL A 100 -1.77 7.94 -6.52
N GLN A 101 -2.74 7.44 -5.80
CA GLN A 101 -4.12 7.44 -6.27
C GLN A 101 -4.75 8.82 -6.17
N LYS A 102 -4.37 9.60 -5.15
CA LYS A 102 -4.86 10.98 -4.97
C LYS A 102 -3.75 11.84 -4.35
N VAL A 103 -3.75 13.14 -4.64
CA VAL A 103 -2.85 14.12 -4.03
C VAL A 103 -3.69 15.23 -3.43
N GLY A 104 -3.49 15.51 -2.15
CA GLY A 104 -3.99 16.70 -1.48
C GLY A 104 -2.91 17.78 -1.45
N TYR A 105 -3.32 19.04 -1.59
CA TYR A 105 -2.41 20.19 -1.56
C TYR A 105 -2.56 21.05 -0.30
N ASP A 106 -3.61 20.84 0.48
CA ASP A 106 -3.82 21.53 1.77
C ASP A 106 -4.32 20.54 2.84
N PRO A 107 -3.39 19.98 3.61
CA PRO A 107 -1.93 19.99 3.47
C PRO A 107 -1.44 19.10 2.31
N LEU A 108 -0.22 19.38 1.80
CA LEU A 108 0.41 18.57 0.75
C LEU A 108 0.66 17.15 1.25
N ARG A 109 -0.03 16.17 0.67
CA ARG A 109 0.09 14.75 1.06
C ARG A 109 -0.37 13.80 -0.05
N PRO A 110 0.34 12.68 -0.26
CA PRO A 110 -0.13 11.62 -1.15
C PRO A 110 -1.12 10.71 -0.42
N VAL A 111 -2.06 10.15 -1.18
CA VAL A 111 -3.01 9.14 -0.73
C VAL A 111 -2.82 7.87 -1.53
N LEU A 112 -2.66 6.76 -0.85
CA LEU A 112 -2.45 5.44 -1.43
C LEU A 112 -3.63 4.53 -1.10
N VAL A 113 -4.20 3.88 -2.09
CA VAL A 113 -5.27 2.89 -1.91
C VAL A 113 -4.66 1.51 -1.70
N SER A 114 -5.15 0.80 -0.70
CA SER A 114 -4.81 -0.58 -0.37
C SER A 114 -6.03 -1.49 -0.52
N PRO A 115 -5.94 -2.58 -1.32
CA PRO A 115 -7.00 -3.58 -1.42
C PRO A 115 -7.06 -4.53 -0.23
N GLY A 116 -6.01 -4.58 0.59
CA GLY A 116 -5.91 -5.49 1.74
C GLY A 116 -6.56 -4.95 3.01
N ASP A 117 -6.46 -5.74 4.06
CA ASP A 117 -7.03 -5.41 5.37
C ASP A 117 -6.13 -4.42 6.14
N PRO A 118 -6.71 -3.47 6.87
CA PRO A 118 -5.96 -2.59 7.75
C PRO A 118 -5.39 -3.40 8.93
N ALA A 119 -4.22 -2.99 9.43
CA ALA A 119 -3.75 -3.45 10.72
C ALA A 119 -4.67 -2.93 11.84
N ASP A 120 -4.65 -3.59 13.02
CA ASP A 120 -5.42 -3.15 14.18
C ASP A 120 -5.09 -1.70 14.55
N SER A 121 -3.81 -1.34 14.46
CA SER A 121 -3.33 0.03 14.62
C SER A 121 -2.30 0.40 13.57
N GLY A 122 -2.28 1.66 13.12
CA GLY A 122 -1.37 2.13 12.07
C GLY A 122 -1.56 1.40 10.73
N VAL A 123 -0.45 1.05 10.08
CA VAL A 123 -0.40 0.32 8.81
C VAL A 123 0.67 -0.78 8.85
N TRP A 124 0.53 -1.81 8.01
CA TRP A 124 1.56 -2.84 7.84
C TRP A 124 2.87 -2.25 7.31
N GLU A 125 4.00 -2.88 7.63
CA GLU A 125 5.33 -2.40 7.23
C GLU A 125 5.48 -2.13 5.74
N PRO A 126 5.02 -3.00 4.82
CA PRO A 126 5.07 -2.74 3.37
C PRO A 126 4.33 -1.47 2.95
N GLN A 127 3.14 -1.25 3.51
CA GLN A 127 2.35 -0.05 3.24
C GLN A 127 2.99 1.21 3.82
N ARG A 128 3.61 1.09 5.00
CA ARG A 128 4.38 2.17 5.63
C ARG A 128 5.55 2.61 4.76
N VAL A 129 6.33 1.67 4.26
CA VAL A 129 7.46 1.96 3.35
C VAL A 129 6.96 2.61 2.06
N ARG A 130 5.87 2.09 1.46
CA ARG A 130 5.25 2.66 0.26
C ARG A 130 4.77 4.08 0.49
N ALA A 131 4.11 4.34 1.62
CA ALA A 131 3.60 5.65 1.98
C ALA A 131 4.71 6.68 2.19
N VAL A 132 5.78 6.29 2.89
CA VAL A 132 6.96 7.16 3.08
C VAL A 132 7.67 7.43 1.76
N ALA A 133 7.82 6.44 0.89
CA ALA A 133 8.40 6.59 -0.44
C ALA A 133 7.60 7.61 -1.28
N ALA A 134 6.27 7.46 -1.32
CA ALA A 134 5.38 8.37 -2.03
C ALA A 134 5.45 9.80 -1.49
N ALA A 135 5.48 9.97 -0.16
CA ALA A 135 5.57 11.27 0.47
C ALA A 135 6.92 11.97 0.19
N LEU A 136 8.03 11.23 0.23
CA LEU A 136 9.36 11.78 -0.10
C LEU A 136 9.48 12.13 -1.58
N ALA A 137 8.91 11.31 -2.46
CA ALA A 137 8.88 11.59 -3.89
C ALA A 137 8.01 12.81 -4.21
N LEU A 138 6.84 12.93 -3.57
CA LEU A 138 5.97 14.10 -3.73
C LEU A 138 6.64 15.38 -3.22
N ALA A 139 7.28 15.32 -2.05
CA ALA A 139 8.03 16.46 -1.51
C ALA A 139 9.14 16.92 -2.46
N TRP A 140 9.80 15.98 -3.15
CA TRP A 140 10.80 16.30 -4.17
C TRP A 140 10.20 16.96 -5.40
N ARG A 141 9.10 16.40 -5.93
CA ARG A 141 8.39 16.92 -7.11
C ARG A 141 7.91 18.37 -6.88
N GLU A 142 7.25 18.58 -5.74
CA GLU A 142 6.64 19.87 -5.41
C GLU A 142 7.60 20.88 -4.76
N ARG A 143 8.84 20.44 -4.43
CA ARG A 143 9.82 21.26 -3.68
C ARG A 143 9.26 21.83 -2.37
N THR A 144 8.36 21.08 -1.77
CA THR A 144 7.61 21.45 -0.55
C THR A 144 7.65 20.31 0.44
N PRO A 145 7.86 20.57 1.75
CA PRO A 145 7.84 19.51 2.76
C PRO A 145 6.51 18.78 2.79
N VAL A 146 6.57 17.45 2.89
CA VAL A 146 5.43 16.58 3.14
C VAL A 146 5.62 15.92 4.50
N GLU A 147 4.66 16.08 5.40
CA GLU A 147 4.76 15.56 6.77
C GLU A 147 4.19 14.16 6.93
N SER A 148 3.19 13.82 6.11
CA SER A 148 2.52 12.53 6.17
C SER A 148 1.98 12.08 4.82
N ALA A 149 1.60 10.80 4.75
CA ALA A 149 0.81 10.20 3.68
C ALA A 149 -0.42 9.53 4.27
N LEU A 150 -1.46 9.36 3.46
CA LEU A 150 -2.64 8.59 3.83
C LEU A 150 -2.64 7.23 3.13
N VAL A 151 -3.15 6.22 3.83
CA VAL A 151 -3.43 4.90 3.27
C VAL A 151 -4.92 4.62 3.46
N GLU A 152 -5.63 4.49 2.35
CA GLU A 152 -7.05 4.15 2.31
C GLU A 152 -7.22 2.63 2.25
N TYR A 153 -8.21 2.13 2.98
CA TYR A 153 -8.72 0.77 2.91
C TYR A 153 -10.22 0.82 2.58
N PRO A 154 -10.57 1.00 1.28
CA PRO A 154 -11.93 1.33 0.88
C PRO A 154 -12.95 0.28 1.29
N ARG A 155 -12.62 -1.02 1.19
CA ARG A 155 -13.50 -2.12 1.61
C ARG A 155 -13.89 -2.08 3.10
N HIS A 156 -13.09 -1.38 3.90
CA HIS A 156 -13.29 -1.23 5.35
C HIS A 156 -13.83 0.14 5.75
N GLY A 157 -13.85 1.13 4.85
CA GLY A 157 -14.15 2.53 5.17
C GLY A 157 -13.16 3.12 6.17
N VAL A 158 -11.87 2.79 6.05
CA VAL A 158 -10.80 3.18 6.99
C VAL A 158 -9.70 3.92 6.27
N VAL A 159 -9.21 5.01 6.88
CA VAL A 159 -8.03 5.74 6.42
C VAL A 159 -7.04 5.87 7.57
N ARG A 160 -5.78 5.57 7.30
CA ARG A 160 -4.66 5.64 8.24
C ARG A 160 -3.64 6.67 7.78
N GLU A 161 -3.14 7.45 8.73
CA GLU A 161 -2.06 8.39 8.49
C GLU A 161 -0.71 7.72 8.78
N VAL A 162 0.26 7.99 7.91
CA VAL A 162 1.67 7.57 8.06
C VAL A 162 2.54 8.83 8.09
N ARG A 163 2.98 9.22 9.28
CA ARG A 163 3.86 10.38 9.48
C ARG A 163 5.30 10.08 9.08
N LEU A 164 6.00 11.06 8.52
CA LEU A 164 7.40 10.96 8.11
C LEU A 164 8.37 11.13 9.30
N THR A 165 8.19 10.34 10.34
CA THR A 165 9.07 10.31 11.51
C THR A 165 10.49 9.86 11.16
N ALA A 166 11.45 10.11 12.02
CA ALA A 166 12.83 9.64 11.86
C ALA A 166 12.90 8.11 11.71
N GLY A 167 12.10 7.35 12.48
CA GLY A 167 12.01 5.90 12.41
C GLY A 167 11.46 5.42 11.06
N ASN A 168 10.39 6.04 10.56
CA ASN A 168 9.80 5.71 9.27
C ASN A 168 10.73 6.04 8.10
N ARG A 169 11.45 7.16 8.16
CA ARG A 169 12.49 7.51 7.18
C ARG A 169 13.67 6.54 7.24
N ALA A 170 14.07 6.07 8.43
CA ALA A 170 15.14 5.07 8.59
C ALA A 170 14.72 3.71 7.99
N LEU A 171 13.47 3.28 8.22
CA LEU A 171 12.90 2.08 7.60
C LEU A 171 12.93 2.17 6.08
N TYR A 172 12.45 3.26 5.50
CA TYR A 172 12.50 3.51 4.06
C TYR A 172 13.93 3.42 3.52
N ARG A 173 14.91 4.14 4.11
CA ARG A 173 16.32 4.12 3.65
C ARG A 173 16.94 2.73 3.73
N ARG A 174 16.63 1.95 4.79
CA ARG A 174 17.09 0.56 4.91
C ARG A 174 16.52 -0.31 3.78
N THR A 175 15.23 -0.17 3.49
CA THR A 175 14.57 -0.92 2.42
C THR A 175 15.11 -0.50 1.05
N LEU A 176 15.32 0.80 0.81
CA LEU A 176 15.88 1.31 -0.45
C LEU A 176 17.26 0.69 -0.71
N ARG A 177 18.16 0.72 0.26
CA ARG A 177 19.50 0.07 0.13
C ARG A 177 19.40 -1.42 -0.16
N ALA A 178 18.47 -2.13 0.49
CA ALA A 178 18.26 -3.55 0.24
C ALA A 178 17.75 -3.82 -1.19
N VAL A 179 16.96 -2.93 -1.76
CA VAL A 179 16.47 -3.02 -3.14
C VAL A 179 17.56 -2.69 -4.16
N GLU A 180 18.42 -1.72 -3.88
CA GLU A 180 19.54 -1.31 -4.72
C GLU A 180 20.65 -2.35 -4.75
N GLY A 181 20.96 -2.96 -3.62
CA GLY A 181 21.96 -4.04 -3.50
C GLY A 181 21.43 -5.45 -3.81
N LEU A 182 20.29 -5.56 -4.51
CA LEU A 182 19.68 -6.87 -4.80
C LEU A 182 20.27 -7.50 -6.08
N ASP A 183 21.43 -8.13 -5.98
CA ASP A 183 22.14 -8.75 -7.10
C ASP A 183 21.82 -10.25 -7.25
N GLY A 184 21.26 -10.89 -6.21
CA GLY A 184 20.93 -12.31 -6.18
C GLY A 184 19.78 -12.61 -5.21
N PRO A 185 19.37 -13.89 -5.08
CA PRO A 185 18.28 -14.26 -4.17
C PRO A 185 18.75 -14.09 -2.71
N PRO A 186 18.19 -13.12 -1.95
CA PRO A 186 18.59 -12.90 -0.58
C PRO A 186 18.20 -14.10 0.31
N PRO A 187 18.71 -14.19 1.56
CA PRO A 187 18.33 -15.22 2.49
C PRO A 187 16.82 -15.31 2.69
N ARG A 188 16.33 -16.53 2.95
CA ARG A 188 14.90 -16.74 3.28
C ARG A 188 14.58 -16.05 4.61
N LEU A 189 13.33 -15.57 4.72
CA LEU A 189 12.82 -15.10 6.00
C LEU A 189 12.80 -16.25 7.01
N ARG A 190 13.10 -15.96 8.26
CA ARG A 190 12.98 -16.92 9.37
C ARG A 190 11.51 -17.19 9.68
N ASP A 191 10.67 -16.14 9.65
CA ASP A 191 9.22 -16.27 9.76
C ASP A 191 8.62 -16.68 8.42
N THR A 192 8.15 -17.92 8.35
CA THR A 192 7.56 -18.52 7.14
C THR A 192 6.04 -18.34 7.05
N ALA A 193 5.40 -17.67 8.01
CA ALA A 193 3.95 -17.44 7.98
C ALA A 193 3.54 -16.69 6.70
N ARG A 194 4.37 -15.74 6.26
CA ARG A 194 4.18 -14.99 5.00
C ARG A 194 4.35 -15.81 3.74
N CYS A 195 4.99 -17.00 3.83
CA CYS A 195 5.24 -17.86 2.67
C CYS A 195 4.01 -18.66 2.25
N GLY A 196 3.00 -18.79 3.10
CA GLY A 196 1.80 -19.59 2.84
C GLY A 196 1.01 -19.10 1.62
N SER A 197 0.91 -17.78 1.44
CA SER A 197 0.19 -17.11 0.35
C SER A 197 1.13 -16.49 -0.70
N CYS A 198 2.40 -16.91 -0.75
CA CYS A 198 3.37 -16.34 -1.69
C CYS A 198 3.31 -17.07 -3.04
N ASP A 199 3.10 -16.32 -4.12
CA ASP A 199 3.04 -16.85 -5.49
C ASP A 199 4.35 -17.54 -5.90
N TYR A 200 5.49 -17.09 -5.37
CA TYR A 200 6.82 -17.65 -5.65
C TYR A 200 7.28 -18.73 -4.65
N ARG A 201 6.33 -19.36 -3.93
CA ARG A 201 6.67 -20.38 -2.92
C ARG A 201 7.41 -21.57 -3.49
N ALA A 202 7.03 -22.01 -4.68
CA ALA A 202 7.63 -23.16 -5.36
C ALA A 202 9.11 -22.87 -5.74
N GLU A 203 9.35 -21.75 -6.41
CA GLU A 203 10.66 -21.30 -6.90
C GLU A 203 11.57 -20.91 -5.74
N CYS A 204 11.00 -20.35 -4.69
CA CYS A 204 11.72 -20.00 -3.47
C CYS A 204 12.27 -21.25 -2.76
N GLY A 205 11.80 -22.46 -3.11
CA GLY A 205 12.25 -23.73 -2.51
C GLY A 205 11.91 -23.81 -1.03
N THR A 206 10.77 -23.26 -0.60
CA THR A 206 10.22 -23.44 0.76
C THR A 206 9.64 -24.85 0.95
N LYS A 207 9.92 -25.78 0.03
CA LYS A 207 9.70 -27.20 0.31
C LYS A 207 10.54 -27.53 1.54
N THR A 208 9.91 -27.91 2.62
CA THR A 208 10.57 -28.60 3.74
C THR A 208 11.44 -29.66 3.13
N ARG A 209 12.76 -29.60 3.34
CA ARG A 209 13.63 -30.73 3.07
C ARG A 209 13.05 -31.89 3.88
N SER A 210 12.33 -32.78 3.24
CA SER A 210 12.02 -34.06 3.84
C SER A 210 13.36 -34.81 3.92
N LEU A 211 13.58 -35.54 4.99
CA LEU A 211 14.76 -36.42 5.14
C LEU A 211 14.95 -37.36 3.93
N ARG A 212 13.91 -37.60 3.13
CA ARG A 212 13.93 -38.34 1.85
C ARG A 212 14.72 -37.64 0.72
N SER A 213 15.06 -36.38 0.82
CA SER A 213 15.87 -35.68 -0.20
C SER A 213 17.37 -35.69 0.14
N LEU A 214 17.77 -36.38 1.21
CA LEU A 214 19.14 -36.55 1.67
C LEU A 214 19.64 -37.99 1.48
N LEU A 215 18.81 -38.88 0.95
CA LEU A 215 19.12 -40.23 0.49
C LEU A 215 19.03 -40.25 -1.04
#